data_c83332ca8b378ff6060b557b16eb22fc
#
_entry.id   c83332ca8b378ff6060b557b16eb22fc
#
_cell.length_a   1.000
_cell.length_b   1.000
_cell.length_c   1.000
_cell.angle_alpha   90.00
_cell.angle_beta   90.00
_cell.angle_gamma   90.00
#
_symmetry.space_group_name_H-M   'P 1'
#
loop_
_entity.id
_entity.type
_entity.pdbx_description
1 polymer ?
#
loop_
_entity_poly.entity_id
_entity_poly.type
_entity_poly.pdbx_seq_one_letter_code
_entity_poly.pdbx_strand_id
1 'polypeptide(L)'
;DIKKDDKRVSADRWHARLGHCNELSILRALGRAKLLRGQHTLSKCDVCARSRMRTAPKVTKPKGYRKREEFETYERIHVDIVGKMQVPSAGGAQYYLLIRDHATGIAHVYGMKRKSEIRNRLRWHIQHIVRPIRPTSKVQIQTDTEKSLSDKWHAWAATHGCEMRQSCPYSQWQNGHIESFVAKVKATTRALLCDAKLPLTYHAYAIRHAVLLANSLPRDAKEARSPHLMAYGKEPNLSRFRKFGCVAIRKNQGHELQALEDRGIPGIYLG
;
A
#
# COMPACT_ATOMS: atom_id res chain seq x y z
N ASP A 1 -23.18 -5.58 -18.17
CA ASP A 1 -22.67 -4.47 -19.02
C ASP A 1 -21.43 -3.72 -18.50
N ILE A 2 -20.97 -4.03 -17.30
CA ILE A 2 -19.74 -3.45 -16.72
C ILE A 2 -18.47 -3.84 -17.54
N LYS A 3 -18.50 -4.98 -18.23
CA LYS A 3 -17.36 -5.45 -19.04
C LYS A 3 -17.15 -4.68 -20.35
N LYS A 4 -18.16 -3.99 -20.89
CA LYS A 4 -18.05 -3.21 -22.15
C LYS A 4 -17.45 -1.82 -21.92
N ASP A 5 -17.69 -1.23 -20.76
CA ASP A 5 -17.25 0.13 -20.45
C ASP A 5 -15.75 0.24 -20.11
N ASP A 6 -15.16 -0.82 -19.54
CA ASP A 6 -13.72 -0.86 -19.24
C ASP A 6 -12.81 -0.86 -20.49
N LYS A 7 -13.33 -1.25 -21.64
CA LYS A 7 -12.59 -1.28 -22.91
C LYS A 7 -12.33 0.10 -23.53
N ARG A 8 -13.00 1.15 -23.04
CA ARG A 8 -12.90 2.54 -23.54
C ARG A 8 -12.38 3.53 -22.52
N VAL A 9 -11.84 3.07 -21.40
CA VAL A 9 -11.36 3.97 -20.34
C VAL A 9 -10.04 4.61 -20.76
N SER A 10 -9.98 5.96 -20.78
CA SER A 10 -8.77 6.72 -21.10
C SER A 10 -7.62 6.46 -20.13
N ALA A 11 -6.38 6.71 -20.57
CA ALA A 11 -5.19 6.63 -19.72
C ALA A 11 -5.31 7.52 -18.48
N ASP A 12 -5.88 8.71 -18.61
CA ASP A 12 -6.08 9.65 -17.50
C ASP A 12 -7.08 9.10 -16.46
N ARG A 13 -8.14 8.43 -16.90
CA ARG A 13 -9.10 7.79 -16.00
C ARG A 13 -8.46 6.61 -15.25
N TRP A 14 -7.62 5.82 -15.93
CA TRP A 14 -6.84 4.77 -15.28
C TRP A 14 -5.80 5.34 -14.32
N HIS A 15 -5.15 6.46 -14.69
CA HIS A 15 -4.24 7.17 -13.81
C HIS A 15 -4.91 7.57 -12.48
N ALA A 16 -6.11 8.14 -12.53
CA ALA A 16 -6.88 8.47 -11.35
C ALA A 16 -7.35 7.23 -10.56
N ARG A 17 -7.80 6.17 -11.25
CA ARG A 17 -8.22 4.90 -10.61
C ARG A 17 -7.08 4.19 -9.88
N LEU A 18 -5.87 4.26 -10.43
CA LEU A 18 -4.68 3.59 -9.92
C LEU A 18 -3.81 4.50 -9.04
N GLY A 19 -4.42 5.52 -8.39
CA GLY A 19 -3.75 6.38 -7.41
C GLY A 19 -2.66 7.24 -7.99
N HIS A 20 -2.86 7.75 -9.19
CA HIS A 20 -1.95 8.63 -9.89
C HIS A 20 -0.54 8.02 -10.14
N CYS A 21 -0.46 6.72 -10.39
CA CYS A 21 0.80 6.07 -10.72
C CYS A 21 1.32 6.55 -12.10
N ASN A 22 2.61 6.33 -12.38
CA ASN A 22 3.21 6.76 -13.65
C ASN A 22 2.67 5.93 -14.84
N GLU A 23 2.79 6.51 -16.04
CA GLU A 23 2.31 5.93 -17.29
C GLU A 23 2.83 4.51 -17.51
N LEU A 24 4.13 4.27 -17.32
CA LEU A 24 4.74 2.97 -17.54
C LEU A 24 4.14 1.87 -16.61
N SER A 25 3.84 2.23 -15.36
CA SER A 25 3.16 1.31 -14.43
C SER A 25 1.74 0.99 -14.87
N ILE A 26 1.02 1.98 -15.43
CA ILE A 26 -0.33 1.77 -15.98
C ILE A 26 -0.27 0.83 -17.18
N LEU A 27 0.59 1.12 -18.16
CA LEU A 27 0.73 0.34 -19.37
C LEU A 27 1.06 -1.13 -19.06
N ARG A 28 1.98 -1.38 -18.13
CA ARG A 28 2.36 -2.73 -17.73
C ARG A 28 1.24 -3.47 -16.99
N ALA A 29 0.59 -2.80 -16.05
CA ALA A 29 -0.51 -3.39 -15.29
C ALA A 29 -1.70 -3.73 -16.20
N LEU A 30 -2.10 -2.80 -17.06
CA LEU A 30 -3.23 -3.00 -17.97
C LEU A 30 -2.91 -3.99 -19.09
N GLY A 31 -1.68 -3.98 -19.61
CA GLY A 31 -1.23 -4.94 -20.61
C GLY A 31 -1.30 -6.38 -20.09
N ARG A 32 -0.82 -6.64 -18.86
CA ARG A 32 -0.94 -7.94 -18.20
C ARG A 32 -2.39 -8.35 -17.94
N ALA A 33 -3.21 -7.41 -17.51
CA ALA A 33 -4.62 -7.65 -17.26
C ALA A 33 -5.47 -7.74 -18.56
N LYS A 34 -4.84 -7.60 -19.74
CA LYS A 34 -5.52 -7.55 -21.06
C LYS A 34 -6.60 -6.46 -21.15
N LEU A 35 -6.45 -5.38 -20.38
CA LEU A 35 -7.38 -4.24 -20.34
C LEU A 35 -6.92 -3.09 -21.23
N LEU A 36 -5.68 -3.11 -21.71
CA LEU A 36 -5.10 -2.08 -22.57
C LEU A 36 -5.40 -2.40 -24.04
N ARG A 37 -5.94 -1.43 -24.76
CA ARG A 37 -6.09 -1.46 -26.23
C ARG A 37 -5.66 -0.11 -26.81
N GLY A 38 -4.66 -0.11 -27.67
CA GLY A 38 -4.13 1.07 -28.33
C GLY A 38 -3.01 1.79 -27.56
N GLN A 39 -2.50 2.87 -28.14
CA GLN A 39 -1.53 3.76 -27.50
C GLN A 39 -2.28 4.73 -26.57
N HIS A 40 -1.82 4.82 -25.32
CA HIS A 40 -2.37 5.75 -24.33
C HIS A 40 -1.25 6.62 -23.76
N THR A 41 -1.37 7.92 -23.94
CA THR A 41 -0.50 8.93 -23.31
C THR A 41 -1.26 9.61 -22.19
N LEU A 42 -0.55 9.94 -21.11
CA LEU A 42 -1.11 10.73 -20.01
C LEU A 42 -1.05 12.23 -20.30
N SER A 43 -2.11 12.93 -19.97
CA SER A 43 -2.10 14.39 -19.92
C SER A 43 -1.38 14.91 -18.66
N LYS A 44 -1.05 16.20 -18.61
CA LYS A 44 -0.51 16.84 -17.41
C LYS A 44 -1.55 16.78 -16.29
N CYS A 45 -1.18 16.18 -15.16
CA CYS A 45 -2.07 16.01 -14.01
C CYS A 45 -1.71 17.00 -12.90
N ASP A 46 -2.61 17.95 -12.61
CA ASP A 46 -2.44 18.96 -11.55
C ASP A 46 -2.33 18.33 -10.16
N VAL A 47 -3.07 17.23 -9.93
CA VAL A 47 -3.00 16.49 -8.66
C VAL A 47 -1.59 15.95 -8.44
N CYS A 48 -0.99 15.36 -9.49
CA CYS A 48 0.40 14.89 -9.42
C CYS A 48 1.38 16.05 -9.19
N ALA A 49 1.21 17.16 -9.90
CA ALA A 49 2.07 18.33 -9.74
C ALA A 49 2.05 18.84 -8.30
N ARG A 50 0.87 19.03 -7.71
CA ARG A 50 0.71 19.54 -6.35
C ARG A 50 1.08 18.53 -5.26
N SER A 51 0.72 17.26 -5.41
CA SER A 51 0.87 16.25 -4.35
C SER A 51 2.26 15.60 -4.32
N ARG A 52 3.02 15.64 -5.42
CA ARG A 52 4.31 14.94 -5.58
C ARG A 52 5.52 15.86 -5.73
N MET A 53 5.38 17.15 -5.48
CA MET A 53 6.54 18.06 -5.44
C MET A 53 7.58 17.54 -4.43
N ARG A 54 8.85 17.51 -4.86
CA ARG A 54 9.99 17.11 -4.03
C ARG A 54 11.08 18.17 -4.14
N THR A 55 11.77 18.40 -3.03
CA THR A 55 13.04 19.11 -3.05
C THR A 55 14.07 18.26 -3.79
N ALA A 56 14.92 18.88 -4.60
CA ALA A 56 16.00 18.18 -5.28
C ALA A 56 16.89 17.44 -4.27
N PRO A 57 17.31 16.19 -4.57
CA PRO A 57 18.18 15.44 -3.65
C PRO A 57 19.53 16.13 -3.53
N LYS A 58 20.01 16.31 -2.29
CA LYS A 58 21.26 17.03 -1.99
C LYS A 58 22.55 16.23 -2.26
N VAL A 59 22.50 14.92 -2.49
CA VAL A 59 23.70 14.08 -2.65
C VAL A 59 23.48 12.91 -3.59
N THR A 60 24.41 12.70 -4.50
CA THR A 60 24.55 11.48 -5.30
C THR A 60 25.14 10.35 -4.45
N LYS A 61 24.41 9.24 -4.33
CA LYS A 61 24.91 8.03 -3.64
C LYS A 61 26.02 7.37 -4.45
N PRO A 62 27.08 6.82 -3.82
CA PRO A 62 28.07 6.01 -4.50
C PRO A 62 27.41 4.82 -5.19
N LYS A 63 27.78 4.56 -6.44
CA LYS A 63 27.33 3.40 -7.20
C LYS A 63 28.06 2.15 -6.68
N GLY A 64 27.52 1.49 -5.65
CA GLY A 64 27.97 0.17 -5.19
C GLY A 64 26.88 -0.85 -5.46
N TYR A 65 27.10 -1.74 -6.43
CA TYR A 65 26.21 -2.84 -6.72
C TYR A 65 26.42 -3.93 -5.64
N ARG A 66 25.46 -4.10 -4.72
CA ARG A 66 25.44 -5.28 -3.86
C ARG A 66 24.48 -6.31 -4.43
N LYS A 67 24.97 -7.56 -4.53
CA LYS A 67 24.13 -8.72 -4.87
C LYS A 67 22.93 -8.75 -3.93
N ARG A 68 21.71 -8.80 -4.48
CA ARG A 68 20.49 -8.91 -3.68
C ARG A 68 20.54 -10.26 -2.98
N GLU A 69 20.43 -10.27 -1.66
CA GLU A 69 20.15 -11.50 -0.94
C GLU A 69 18.80 -12.05 -1.40
N GLU A 70 18.76 -13.32 -1.77
CA GLU A 70 17.54 -14.00 -2.19
C GLU A 70 16.83 -14.51 -0.94
N PHE A 71 15.58 -14.13 -0.79
CA PHE A 71 14.70 -14.56 0.29
C PHE A 71 13.43 -15.17 -0.29
N GLU A 72 12.90 -16.14 0.42
CA GLU A 72 11.56 -16.65 0.15
C GLU A 72 10.48 -15.70 0.67
N THR A 73 9.25 -15.88 0.18
CA THR A 73 8.10 -15.08 0.60
C THR A 73 7.94 -15.13 2.13
N TYR A 74 7.88 -13.96 2.77
CA TYR A 74 7.81 -13.77 4.22
C TYR A 74 8.97 -14.36 5.05
N GLU A 75 10.09 -14.70 4.45
CA GLU A 75 11.30 -15.07 5.20
C GLU A 75 11.89 -13.85 5.91
N ARG A 76 11.88 -12.68 5.24
CA ARG A 76 12.25 -11.40 5.85
C ARG A 76 11.17 -10.37 5.60
N ILE A 77 10.66 -9.78 6.67
CA ILE A 77 9.72 -8.67 6.63
C ILE A 77 10.36 -7.40 7.18
N HIS A 78 10.08 -6.28 6.53
CA HIS A 78 10.46 -4.96 7.00
C HIS A 78 9.27 -4.30 7.68
N VAL A 79 9.52 -3.72 8.84
CA VAL A 79 8.48 -3.09 9.66
C VAL A 79 8.85 -1.64 9.93
N ASP A 80 7.90 -0.73 9.71
CA ASP A 80 8.07 0.69 10.02
C ASP A 80 6.78 1.29 10.57
N ILE A 81 6.94 2.37 11.36
CA ILE A 81 5.84 3.07 12.02
C ILE A 81 5.73 4.47 11.45
N VAL A 82 4.60 4.77 10.84
CA VAL A 82 4.28 6.09 10.31
C VAL A 82 3.34 6.84 11.25
N GLY A 83 3.66 8.06 11.55
CA GLY A 83 2.88 8.97 12.43
C GLY A 83 3.78 9.55 13.54
N LYS A 84 3.34 10.40 14.41
CA LYS A 84 1.96 10.77 14.75
C LYS A 84 1.37 11.63 13.62
N MET A 85 0.17 11.31 13.19
CA MET A 85 -0.57 12.17 12.26
C MET A 85 -1.09 13.41 13.00
N GLN A 86 -1.07 14.56 12.34
CA GLN A 86 -1.55 15.82 12.92
C GLN A 86 -3.04 15.77 13.29
N VAL A 87 -3.82 15.12 12.44
CA VAL A 87 -5.26 14.95 12.63
C VAL A 87 -5.55 13.46 12.78
N PRO A 88 -6.31 13.03 13.82
CA PRO A 88 -6.79 11.65 13.89
C PRO A 88 -7.67 11.30 12.70
N SER A 89 -7.63 10.05 12.25
CA SER A 89 -8.60 9.60 11.24
C SER A 89 -10.01 9.55 11.80
N ALA A 90 -11.02 9.43 10.93
CA ALA A 90 -12.42 9.23 11.34
C ALA A 90 -12.60 8.05 12.32
N GLY A 91 -11.74 7.01 12.24
CA GLY A 91 -11.69 5.90 13.20
C GLY A 91 -10.74 6.10 14.38
N GLY A 92 -10.16 7.31 14.54
CA GLY A 92 -9.26 7.66 15.64
C GLY A 92 -7.80 7.20 15.47
N ALA A 93 -7.42 6.63 14.32
CA ALA A 93 -6.03 6.23 14.10
C ALA A 93 -5.13 7.45 13.91
N GLN A 94 -3.97 7.44 14.61
CA GLN A 94 -2.92 8.45 14.51
C GLN A 94 -1.57 7.87 14.07
N TYR A 95 -1.41 6.54 14.16
CA TYR A 95 -0.21 5.82 13.78
C TYR A 95 -0.56 4.71 12.81
N TYR A 96 0.41 4.31 11.98
CA TYR A 96 0.26 3.21 11.03
C TYR A 96 1.48 2.31 11.11
N LEU A 97 1.25 1.02 11.34
CA LEU A 97 2.26 -0.01 11.19
C LEU A 97 2.27 -0.46 9.74
N LEU A 98 3.37 -0.22 9.02
CA LEU A 98 3.60 -0.76 7.69
C LEU A 98 4.51 -1.97 7.80
N ILE A 99 4.09 -3.06 7.17
CA ILE A 99 4.87 -4.30 7.08
C ILE A 99 5.03 -4.62 5.60
N ARG A 100 6.27 -4.92 5.17
CA ARG A 100 6.57 -5.22 3.79
C ARG A 100 7.46 -6.45 3.68
N ASP A 101 7.06 -7.42 2.88
CA ASP A 101 7.88 -8.57 2.54
C ASP A 101 9.09 -8.16 1.68
N HIS A 102 10.27 -8.72 1.99
CA HIS A 102 11.51 -8.41 1.25
C HIS A 102 11.48 -8.98 -0.16
N ALA A 103 11.12 -10.24 -0.30
CA ALA A 103 11.16 -10.99 -1.54
C ALA A 103 10.18 -10.44 -2.58
N THR A 104 8.89 -10.47 -2.26
CA THR A 104 7.81 -10.11 -3.17
C THR A 104 7.51 -8.62 -3.18
N GLY A 105 7.77 -7.93 -2.05
CA GLY A 105 7.41 -6.55 -1.83
C GLY A 105 5.93 -6.35 -1.50
N ILE A 106 5.16 -7.43 -1.27
CA ILE A 106 3.79 -7.33 -0.77
C ILE A 106 3.77 -6.60 0.57
N ALA A 107 2.83 -5.71 0.76
CA ALA A 107 2.79 -4.85 1.93
C ALA A 107 1.42 -4.84 2.60
N HIS A 108 1.42 -4.64 3.91
CA HIS A 108 0.24 -4.54 4.75
C HIS A 108 0.31 -3.30 5.62
N VAL A 109 -0.84 -2.74 5.97
CA VAL A 109 -0.93 -1.56 6.82
C VAL A 109 -2.01 -1.72 7.88
N TYR A 110 -1.67 -1.34 9.11
CA TYR A 110 -2.56 -1.40 10.27
C TYR A 110 -2.64 -0.04 10.94
N GLY A 111 -3.85 0.51 11.01
CA GLY A 111 -4.10 1.72 11.77
C GLY A 111 -4.09 1.47 13.28
N MET A 112 -3.52 2.41 14.02
CA MET A 112 -3.39 2.35 15.48
C MET A 112 -3.72 3.70 16.09
N LYS A 113 -4.39 3.71 17.23
CA LYS A 113 -4.62 4.93 18.03
C LYS A 113 -3.38 5.30 18.85
N ARG A 114 -2.64 4.29 19.32
CA ARG A 114 -1.44 4.42 20.17
C ARG A 114 -0.31 3.54 19.66
N LYS A 115 0.93 3.97 19.85
CA LYS A 115 2.12 3.16 19.51
C LYS A 115 2.17 1.83 20.28
N SER A 116 1.59 1.75 21.48
CA SER A 116 1.53 0.53 22.27
C SER A 116 0.80 -0.65 21.58
N GLU A 117 -0.04 -0.37 20.58
CA GLU A 117 -0.76 -1.39 19.80
C GLU A 117 0.11 -2.15 18.80
N ILE A 118 1.34 -1.71 18.54
CA ILE A 118 2.25 -2.31 17.56
C ILE A 118 2.37 -3.82 17.76
N ARG A 119 2.60 -4.25 19.02
CA ARG A 119 2.80 -5.67 19.36
C ARG A 119 1.59 -6.52 18.95
N ASN A 120 0.40 -6.06 19.26
CA ASN A 120 -0.83 -6.79 18.94
C ASN A 120 -1.04 -6.85 17.42
N ARG A 121 -0.77 -5.76 16.70
CA ARG A 121 -0.90 -5.71 15.24
C ARG A 121 0.13 -6.60 14.55
N LEU A 122 1.39 -6.57 15.00
CA LEU A 122 2.44 -7.42 14.46
C LEU A 122 2.17 -8.90 14.76
N ARG A 123 1.76 -9.22 15.99
CA ARG A 123 1.34 -10.58 16.37
C ARG A 123 0.23 -11.10 15.45
N TRP A 124 -0.81 -10.30 15.27
CA TRP A 124 -1.92 -10.65 14.38
C TRP A 124 -1.43 -10.91 12.96
N HIS A 125 -0.57 -10.04 12.44
CA HIS A 125 0.01 -10.20 11.10
C HIS A 125 0.80 -11.51 10.96
N ILE A 126 1.68 -11.81 11.92
CA ILE A 126 2.46 -13.05 11.91
C ILE A 126 1.52 -14.27 11.92
N GLN A 127 0.52 -14.29 12.80
CA GLN A 127 -0.37 -15.44 12.96
C GLN A 127 -1.30 -15.67 11.75
N HIS A 128 -1.84 -14.59 11.16
CA HIS A 128 -2.91 -14.71 10.16
C HIS A 128 -2.44 -14.51 8.71
N ILE A 129 -1.28 -13.88 8.51
CA ILE A 129 -0.76 -13.60 7.16
C ILE A 129 0.50 -14.43 6.88
N VAL A 130 1.46 -14.44 7.81
CA VAL A 130 2.74 -15.09 7.58
C VAL A 130 2.65 -16.60 7.80
N ARG A 131 2.10 -17.05 8.93
CA ARG A 131 2.05 -18.47 9.32
C ARG A 131 1.26 -19.38 8.38
N PRO A 132 0.18 -18.96 7.70
CA PRO A 132 -0.46 -19.75 6.65
C PRO A 132 0.46 -20.08 5.46
N ILE A 133 1.47 -19.23 5.20
CA ILE A 133 2.44 -19.42 4.10
C ILE A 133 3.73 -20.06 4.61
N ARG A 134 4.16 -19.72 5.83
CA ARG A 134 5.38 -20.24 6.50
C ARG A 134 5.05 -20.79 7.90
N PRO A 135 4.51 -21.99 8.00
CA PRO A 135 3.98 -22.52 9.28
C PRO A 135 5.05 -22.63 10.39
N THR A 136 6.22 -23.19 10.06
CA THR A 136 7.29 -23.52 11.04
C THR A 136 8.60 -22.76 10.79
N SER A 137 8.78 -22.17 9.61
CA SER A 137 10.03 -21.53 9.25
C SER A 137 10.26 -20.24 10.04
N LYS A 138 11.52 -19.98 10.38
CA LYS A 138 11.95 -18.75 11.05
C LYS A 138 11.68 -17.52 10.19
N VAL A 139 11.12 -16.48 10.79
CA VAL A 139 10.80 -15.20 10.13
C VAL A 139 11.70 -14.11 10.68
N GLN A 140 12.42 -13.43 9.80
CA GLN A 140 13.27 -12.29 10.16
C GLN A 140 12.44 -11.01 10.12
N ILE A 141 12.42 -10.28 11.22
CA ILE A 141 11.73 -8.99 11.34
C ILE A 141 12.78 -7.87 11.38
N GLN A 142 12.89 -7.15 10.27
CA GLN A 142 13.81 -6.02 10.13
C GLN A 142 13.08 -4.73 10.51
N THR A 143 13.61 -3.99 11.45
CA THR A 143 13.05 -2.71 11.89
C THR A 143 14.17 -1.69 12.09
N ASP A 144 13.80 -0.40 12.05
CA ASP A 144 14.71 0.67 12.43
C ASP A 144 14.85 0.75 13.95
N THR A 145 15.96 1.36 14.40
CA THR A 145 16.38 1.42 15.82
C THR A 145 15.49 2.39 16.62
N GLU A 146 14.18 2.20 16.60
CA GLU A 146 13.34 2.90 17.58
C GLU A 146 13.51 2.21 18.95
N LYS A 147 13.89 3.01 19.97
CA LYS A 147 14.01 2.61 21.39
C LYS A 147 12.75 1.93 21.97
N SER A 148 11.64 1.96 21.22
CA SER A 148 10.38 1.31 21.60
C SER A 148 10.43 -0.22 21.43
N LEU A 149 11.46 -0.78 20.80
CA LEU A 149 11.67 -2.21 20.60
C LEU A 149 12.75 -2.70 21.58
N SER A 150 12.38 -2.76 22.87
CA SER A 150 13.22 -3.20 23.97
C SER A 150 13.44 -4.74 23.99
N ASP A 151 14.25 -5.25 24.90
CA ASP A 151 14.50 -6.68 25.15
C ASP A 151 13.23 -7.54 25.22
N LYS A 152 12.12 -6.96 25.67
CA LYS A 152 10.79 -7.59 25.68
C LYS A 152 10.29 -7.98 24.27
N TRP A 153 10.78 -7.30 23.23
CA TRP A 153 10.43 -7.64 21.84
C TRP A 153 11.24 -8.83 21.32
N HIS A 154 12.52 -8.94 21.71
CA HIS A 154 13.33 -10.08 21.33
C HIS A 154 12.77 -11.37 21.94
N ALA A 155 12.41 -11.34 23.24
CA ALA A 155 11.77 -12.47 23.92
C ALA A 155 10.42 -12.83 23.26
N TRP A 156 9.60 -11.82 22.97
CA TRP A 156 8.31 -12.03 22.27
C TRP A 156 8.51 -12.65 20.89
N ALA A 157 9.47 -12.15 20.10
CA ALA A 157 9.74 -12.65 18.75
C ALA A 157 10.18 -14.13 18.80
N ALA A 158 11.06 -14.49 19.74
CA ALA A 158 11.52 -15.85 19.92
C ALA A 158 10.38 -16.84 20.21
N THR A 159 9.41 -16.45 21.08
CA THR A 159 8.23 -17.29 21.39
C THR A 159 7.27 -17.46 20.20
N HIS A 160 7.40 -16.61 19.16
CA HIS A 160 6.57 -16.67 17.94
C HIS A 160 7.35 -17.19 16.72
N GLY A 161 8.53 -17.79 16.93
CA GLY A 161 9.39 -18.28 15.85
C GLY A 161 9.92 -17.17 14.93
N CYS A 162 10.11 -15.99 15.47
CA CYS A 162 10.63 -14.83 14.77
C CYS A 162 11.98 -14.41 15.33
N GLU A 163 12.81 -13.80 14.48
CA GLU A 163 14.08 -13.19 14.84
C GLU A 163 14.02 -11.68 14.58
N MET A 164 14.22 -10.88 15.62
CA MET A 164 14.33 -9.43 15.46
C MET A 164 15.72 -9.07 14.94
N ARG A 165 15.79 -8.37 13.83
CA ARG A 165 17.02 -7.77 13.30
C ARG A 165 16.90 -6.25 13.34
N GLN A 166 17.77 -5.65 14.12
CA GLN A 166 17.91 -4.19 14.13
C GLN A 166 18.91 -3.78 13.05
N SER A 167 18.60 -2.70 12.34
CA SER A 167 19.57 -2.08 11.44
C SER A 167 20.73 -1.53 12.25
N CYS A 168 21.97 -1.81 11.83
CA CYS A 168 23.13 -1.21 12.47
C CYS A 168 23.04 0.32 12.40
N PRO A 169 23.44 1.06 13.45
CA PRO A 169 23.59 2.50 13.38
C PRO A 169 24.42 2.86 12.14
N TYR A 170 24.00 3.91 11.43
CA TYR A 170 24.60 4.37 10.15
C TYR A 170 24.39 3.47 8.92
N SER A 171 23.63 2.38 9.02
CA SER A 171 23.29 1.50 7.88
C SER A 171 21.94 1.83 7.27
N GLN A 172 21.67 3.11 6.98
CA GLN A 172 20.40 3.61 6.37
C GLN A 172 19.99 2.85 5.09
N TRP A 173 20.97 2.27 4.35
CA TRP A 173 20.68 1.49 3.17
C TRP A 173 19.94 0.16 3.46
N GLN A 174 20.05 -0.40 4.68
CA GLN A 174 19.35 -1.63 5.07
C GLN A 174 17.84 -1.38 5.22
N ASN A 175 17.43 -0.19 5.63
CA ASN A 175 16.03 0.24 5.73
C ASN A 175 15.52 0.98 4.50
N GLY A 176 16.37 1.29 3.53
CA GLY A 176 15.98 2.01 2.32
C GLY A 176 14.83 1.35 1.55
N HIS A 177 14.61 0.05 1.73
CA HIS A 177 13.49 -0.69 1.17
C HIS A 177 12.14 -0.26 1.73
N ILE A 178 12.03 -0.12 3.06
CA ILE A 178 10.76 0.30 3.70
C ILE A 178 10.61 1.81 3.64
N GLU A 179 11.68 2.59 3.84
CA GLU A 179 11.66 4.05 3.78
C GLU A 179 11.15 4.57 2.42
N SER A 180 11.70 4.03 1.32
CA SER A 180 11.26 4.39 -0.03
C SER A 180 9.79 4.00 -0.28
N PHE A 181 9.34 2.90 0.29
CA PHE A 181 7.96 2.46 0.22
C PHE A 181 7.04 3.38 1.01
N VAL A 182 7.40 3.74 2.24
CA VAL A 182 6.67 4.71 3.07
C VAL A 182 6.53 6.05 2.36
N ALA A 183 7.61 6.54 1.74
CA ALA A 183 7.57 7.77 0.96
C ALA A 183 6.58 7.66 -0.22
N LYS A 184 6.55 6.52 -0.92
CA LYS A 184 5.60 6.23 -2.00
C LYS A 184 4.16 6.21 -1.49
N VAL A 185 3.89 5.50 -0.38
CA VAL A 185 2.56 5.43 0.24
C VAL A 185 2.08 6.82 0.64
N LYS A 186 2.92 7.61 1.33
CA LYS A 186 2.59 9.00 1.71
C LYS A 186 2.26 9.88 0.51
N ALA A 187 3.03 9.79 -0.57
CA ALA A 187 2.79 10.56 -1.80
C ALA A 187 1.47 10.15 -2.47
N THR A 188 1.19 8.85 -2.57
CA THR A 188 -0.06 8.35 -3.14
C THR A 188 -1.26 8.75 -2.26
N THR A 189 -1.15 8.65 -0.94
CA THR A 189 -2.19 9.08 0.00
C THR A 189 -2.55 10.55 -0.18
N ARG A 190 -1.54 11.44 -0.30
CA ARG A 190 -1.78 12.86 -0.58
C ARG A 190 -2.50 13.07 -1.91
N ALA A 191 -2.09 12.34 -2.95
CA ALA A 191 -2.71 12.42 -4.27
C ALA A 191 -4.19 11.99 -4.22
N LEU A 192 -4.50 10.87 -3.54
CA LEU A 192 -5.86 10.37 -3.38
C LEU A 192 -6.77 11.36 -2.66
N LEU A 193 -6.31 11.92 -1.54
CA LEU A 193 -7.08 12.91 -0.77
C LEU A 193 -7.26 14.23 -1.54
N CYS A 194 -6.21 14.69 -2.22
CA CYS A 194 -6.24 15.91 -3.02
C CYS A 194 -7.19 15.78 -4.22
N ASP A 195 -7.14 14.67 -4.94
CA ASP A 195 -8.00 14.41 -6.10
C ASP A 195 -9.46 14.24 -5.71
N ALA A 196 -9.70 13.55 -4.59
CA ALA A 196 -11.04 13.35 -4.04
C ALA A 196 -11.62 14.58 -3.31
N LYS A 197 -10.81 15.61 -3.06
CA LYS A 197 -11.15 16.78 -2.23
C LYS A 197 -11.69 16.40 -0.83
N LEU A 198 -11.18 15.29 -0.28
CA LEU A 198 -11.60 14.79 1.02
C LEU A 198 -10.72 15.38 2.15
N PRO A 199 -11.31 15.63 3.34
CA PRO A 199 -10.57 16.13 4.48
C PRO A 199 -9.55 15.11 4.99
N LEU A 200 -8.53 15.60 5.72
CA LEU A 200 -7.44 14.75 6.24
C LEU A 200 -7.93 13.63 7.17
N THR A 201 -9.10 13.75 7.79
CA THR A 201 -9.69 12.67 8.61
C THR A 201 -9.90 11.36 7.84
N TYR A 202 -9.92 11.41 6.49
CA TYR A 202 -10.04 10.22 5.63
C TYR A 202 -8.69 9.54 5.31
N HIS A 203 -7.56 10.01 5.89
CA HIS A 203 -6.24 9.46 5.59
C HIS A 203 -6.11 7.95 5.85
N ALA A 204 -6.87 7.38 6.80
CA ALA A 204 -6.82 5.94 7.08
C ALA A 204 -7.28 5.10 5.88
N TYR A 205 -8.35 5.52 5.23
CA TYR A 205 -8.85 4.88 4.01
C TYR A 205 -7.88 5.08 2.85
N ALA A 206 -7.41 6.31 2.68
CA ALA A 206 -6.47 6.65 1.62
C ALA A 206 -5.13 5.89 1.74
N ILE A 207 -4.58 5.71 2.96
CA ILE A 207 -3.36 4.91 3.20
C ILE A 207 -3.61 3.44 2.86
N ARG A 208 -4.73 2.86 3.30
CA ARG A 208 -5.08 1.47 2.96
C ARG A 208 -5.21 1.28 1.45
N HIS A 209 -5.90 2.19 0.79
CA HIS A 209 -6.06 2.16 -0.66
C HIS A 209 -4.71 2.34 -1.38
N ALA A 210 -3.83 3.23 -0.90
CA ALA A 210 -2.48 3.42 -1.46
C ALA A 210 -1.63 2.15 -1.36
N VAL A 211 -1.71 1.40 -0.25
CA VAL A 211 -1.02 0.11 -0.09
C VAL A 211 -1.62 -0.95 -1.01
N LEU A 212 -2.96 -1.01 -1.14
CA LEU A 212 -3.63 -1.92 -2.07
C LEU A 212 -3.20 -1.67 -3.52
N LEU A 213 -3.14 -0.41 -3.95
CA LEU A 213 -2.65 -0.03 -5.27
C LEU A 213 -1.17 -0.39 -5.46
N ALA A 214 -0.33 -0.16 -4.45
CA ALA A 214 1.08 -0.52 -4.50
C ALA A 214 1.30 -2.03 -4.62
N ASN A 215 0.45 -2.84 -4.01
CA ASN A 215 0.47 -4.30 -4.14
C ASN A 215 -0.01 -4.78 -5.52
N SER A 216 -0.88 -4.03 -6.16
CA SER A 216 -1.49 -4.40 -7.44
C SER A 216 -0.71 -3.94 -8.67
N LEU A 217 0.25 -3.05 -8.50
CA LEU A 217 1.03 -2.46 -9.59
C LEU A 217 2.48 -2.97 -9.59
N PRO A 218 3.12 -3.08 -10.77
CA PRO A 218 4.54 -3.41 -10.87
C PRO A 218 5.40 -2.48 -10.02
N ARG A 219 6.43 -3.03 -9.37
CA ARG A 219 7.28 -2.29 -8.41
C ARG A 219 8.13 -1.23 -9.08
N ASP A 220 8.77 -1.59 -10.19
CA ASP A 220 9.72 -0.75 -10.93
C ASP A 220 9.84 -1.20 -12.39
N ALA A 221 10.76 -0.59 -13.12
CA ALA A 221 10.99 -0.88 -14.54
C ALA A 221 11.53 -2.29 -14.79
N LYS A 222 12.25 -2.88 -13.84
CA LYS A 222 12.91 -4.19 -13.97
C LYS A 222 11.96 -5.33 -13.62
N GLU A 223 11.11 -5.13 -12.59
CA GLU A 223 10.13 -6.14 -12.17
C GLU A 223 8.74 -5.79 -12.71
N ALA A 224 8.36 -6.47 -13.78
CA ALA A 224 7.08 -6.25 -14.44
C ALA A 224 5.89 -6.88 -13.68
N ARG A 225 6.15 -7.80 -12.74
CA ARG A 225 5.11 -8.45 -11.93
C ARG A 225 4.72 -7.56 -10.76
N SER A 226 3.45 -7.61 -10.38
CA SER A 226 2.98 -6.96 -9.17
C SER A 226 3.40 -7.74 -7.92
N PRO A 227 3.55 -7.07 -6.74
CA PRO A 227 3.76 -7.78 -5.48
C PRO A 227 2.68 -8.82 -5.18
N HIS A 228 1.44 -8.55 -5.57
CA HIS A 228 0.33 -9.48 -5.41
C HIS A 228 0.54 -10.76 -6.22
N LEU A 229 0.93 -10.64 -7.50
CA LEU A 229 1.24 -11.80 -8.34
C LEU A 229 2.41 -12.60 -7.77
N MET A 230 3.47 -11.91 -7.31
CA MET A 230 4.65 -12.57 -6.74
C MET A 230 4.34 -13.32 -5.45
N ALA A 231 3.45 -12.78 -4.60
CA ALA A 231 3.14 -13.38 -3.29
C ALA A 231 2.11 -14.51 -3.37
N TYR A 232 1.14 -14.39 -4.28
CA TYR A 232 -0.03 -15.29 -4.32
C TYR A 232 -0.17 -16.07 -5.62
N GLY A 233 0.69 -15.86 -6.61
CA GLY A 233 0.63 -16.52 -7.91
C GLY A 233 -0.56 -16.12 -8.79
N LYS A 234 -1.33 -15.09 -8.40
CA LYS A 234 -2.54 -14.65 -9.10
C LYS A 234 -2.45 -13.17 -9.47
N GLU A 235 -2.89 -12.83 -10.68
CA GLU A 235 -2.99 -11.43 -11.09
C GLU A 235 -4.05 -10.67 -10.26
N PRO A 236 -3.76 -9.43 -9.85
CA PRO A 236 -4.77 -8.61 -9.19
C PRO A 236 -5.88 -8.22 -10.16
N ASN A 237 -7.12 -8.23 -9.69
CA ASN A 237 -8.25 -7.82 -10.51
C ASN A 237 -8.34 -6.28 -10.58
N LEU A 238 -7.68 -5.69 -11.58
CA LEU A 238 -7.63 -4.24 -11.76
C LEU A 238 -8.97 -3.63 -12.18
N SER A 239 -9.89 -4.41 -12.76
CA SER A 239 -11.21 -3.90 -13.17
C SER A 239 -12.09 -3.48 -11.98
N ARG A 240 -11.77 -3.93 -10.77
CA ARG A 240 -12.46 -3.55 -9.52
C ARG A 240 -12.11 -2.16 -9.02
N PHE A 241 -10.97 -1.60 -9.43
CA PHE A 241 -10.58 -0.28 -8.96
C PHE A 241 -11.45 0.82 -9.54
N ARG A 242 -11.88 1.71 -8.67
CA ARG A 242 -12.59 2.94 -9.02
C ARG A 242 -11.77 4.13 -8.55
N LYS A 243 -12.09 5.31 -9.04
CA LYS A 243 -11.47 6.54 -8.55
C LYS A 243 -11.80 6.71 -7.07
N PHE A 244 -10.78 6.88 -6.23
CA PHE A 244 -10.96 7.11 -4.80
C PHE A 244 -11.78 8.40 -4.58
N GLY A 245 -12.79 8.33 -3.71
CA GLY A 245 -13.70 9.45 -3.46
C GLY A 245 -14.81 9.62 -4.50
N CYS A 246 -14.93 8.77 -5.53
CA CYS A 246 -16.05 8.87 -6.46
C CYS A 246 -17.37 8.48 -5.79
N VAL A 247 -18.46 8.98 -6.33
CA VAL A 247 -19.81 8.58 -5.89
C VAL A 247 -19.99 7.08 -6.06
N ALA A 248 -20.50 6.44 -5.03
CA ALA A 248 -20.89 5.05 -5.00
C ALA A 248 -22.33 4.95 -4.49
N ILE A 249 -23.13 4.13 -5.14
CA ILE A 249 -24.52 3.90 -4.73
C ILE A 249 -24.61 2.46 -4.24
N ARG A 250 -25.01 2.26 -3.01
CA ARG A 250 -25.32 0.95 -2.46
C ARG A 250 -26.81 0.69 -2.44
N LYS A 251 -27.22 -0.56 -2.67
CA LYS A 251 -28.62 -0.95 -2.52
C LYS A 251 -29.06 -0.73 -1.05
N ASN A 252 -30.19 -0.09 -0.86
CA ASN A 252 -30.82 -0.05 0.46
C ASN A 252 -31.34 -1.44 0.82
N GLN A 253 -30.85 -2.01 1.93
CA GLN A 253 -31.16 -3.37 2.36
C GLN A 253 -32.03 -3.41 3.65
N GLY A 254 -32.37 -2.27 4.21
CA GLY A 254 -33.08 -2.18 5.48
C GLY A 254 -34.44 -1.50 5.32
N HIS A 255 -35.51 -2.26 5.43
CA HIS A 255 -36.94 -1.97 5.40
C HIS A 255 -37.66 -2.29 4.10
N GLU A 256 -38.92 -2.64 4.20
CA GLU A 256 -39.88 -2.69 3.09
C GLU A 256 -39.95 -1.31 2.48
N LEU A 257 -39.25 -1.12 1.37
CA LEU A 257 -39.29 0.13 0.61
C LEU A 257 -40.63 0.24 -0.07
N GLN A 258 -41.27 1.38 0.05
CA GLN A 258 -42.48 1.70 -0.73
C GLN A 258 -42.16 1.71 -2.24
N ALA A 259 -43.17 1.53 -3.07
CA ALA A 259 -42.99 1.30 -4.51
C ALA A 259 -42.20 2.42 -5.23
N LEU A 260 -42.27 3.65 -4.74
CA LEU A 260 -41.65 4.84 -5.33
C LEU A 260 -40.46 5.39 -4.53
N GLU A 261 -40.04 4.72 -3.46
CA GLU A 261 -38.88 5.14 -2.67
C GLU A 261 -37.57 4.83 -3.36
N ASP A 262 -36.55 5.65 -3.10
CA ASP A 262 -35.19 5.48 -3.59
C ASP A 262 -34.58 4.16 -3.09
N ARG A 263 -34.21 3.28 -4.01
CA ARG A 263 -33.61 1.98 -3.72
C ARG A 263 -32.10 2.03 -3.53
N GLY A 264 -31.51 3.18 -3.74
CA GLY A 264 -30.07 3.41 -3.65
C GLY A 264 -29.70 4.45 -2.60
N ILE A 265 -28.73 4.13 -1.76
CA ILE A 265 -28.16 5.08 -0.80
C ILE A 265 -26.84 5.59 -1.37
N PRO A 266 -26.69 6.91 -1.60
CA PRO A 266 -25.46 7.49 -2.07
C PRO A 266 -24.37 7.43 -0.99
N GLY A 267 -23.12 7.25 -1.42
CA GLY A 267 -21.95 7.25 -0.60
C GLY A 267 -20.71 7.55 -1.43
N ILE A 268 -19.54 7.36 -0.86
CA ILE A 268 -18.26 7.56 -1.55
C ILE A 268 -17.44 6.27 -1.52
N TYR A 269 -16.72 6.00 -2.62
CA TYR A 269 -15.82 4.88 -2.71
C TYR A 269 -14.49 5.19 -2.01
N LEU A 270 -14.13 4.39 -1.01
CA LEU A 270 -12.92 4.57 -0.19
C LEU A 270 -11.89 3.43 -0.32
N GLY A 271 -12.07 2.55 -1.33
CA GLY A 271 -11.15 1.44 -1.60
C GLY A 271 -11.62 0.09 -1.09
#